data_ef7bd8f438b1e1ceaa5a517f4f9d49b5
#
_entry.id   ef7bd8f438b1e1ceaa5a517f4f9d49b5
#
_cell.length_a   1.000
_cell.length_b   1.000
_cell.length_c   1.000
_cell.angle_alpha   90.00
_cell.angle_beta   90.00
_cell.angle_gamma   90.00
#
_symmetry.space_group_name_H-M   'P 1'
#
loop_
_entity.id
_entity.type
_entity.pdbx_description
1 polymer ?
#
loop_
_entity_poly.entity_id
_entity_poly.type
_entity_poly.pdbx_seq_one_letter_code
_entity_poly.pdbx_strand_id
1 'polypeptide(L)'
;MEFGLAEKTVIVTGAGSNIGRSIAHSFAREGSNLVIADISEPDGLKVAKEVSEIGVRSLFIRMDVSKPDEVESMSKKTLDEFGKIDVLVNNVGWDHLGLFINKPREEWVKEVDLNFWSVINCTKAVLEPMIEQKSGAIVNISSDAGRMGEFQETVYSGCKAGVIAMTKSLAREVGRHGIRLNVVCPGATVGSPDDYGEGSMWRTDDMAQFLTPEVLEKMAKAYPLRRIGNPEDISNSVVFLASDAASWITGQTLSVSGGCTMM
;
A
#
# COMPACT_ATOMS: atom_id res chain seq x y z
N MET A 1 18.07 -14.56 -6.80
CA MET A 1 17.56 -14.76 -5.42
C MET A 1 16.15 -15.29 -5.61
N GLU A 2 15.81 -16.40 -4.99
CA GLU A 2 14.44 -16.90 -5.04
C GLU A 2 13.64 -16.23 -3.93
N PHE A 3 12.53 -15.60 -4.27
CA PHE A 3 11.70 -14.88 -3.29
C PHE A 3 10.68 -15.79 -2.56
N GLY A 4 10.42 -17.00 -3.06
CA GLY A 4 9.45 -17.93 -2.48
C GLY A 4 7.99 -17.44 -2.58
N LEU A 5 7.68 -16.64 -3.58
CA LEU A 5 6.37 -16.00 -3.78
C LEU A 5 5.48 -16.71 -4.79
N ALA A 6 6.01 -17.69 -5.54
CA ALA A 6 5.21 -18.46 -6.49
C ALA A 6 4.04 -19.16 -5.79
N GLU A 7 2.84 -19.06 -6.38
CA GLU A 7 1.58 -19.61 -5.86
C GLU A 7 1.12 -19.05 -4.50
N LYS A 8 1.79 -18.04 -3.95
CA LYS A 8 1.29 -17.32 -2.77
C LYS A 8 0.05 -16.50 -3.12
N THR A 9 -0.89 -16.42 -2.21
CA THR A 9 -2.10 -15.59 -2.34
C THR A 9 -1.84 -14.22 -1.71
N VAL A 10 -1.84 -13.20 -2.56
CA VAL A 10 -1.50 -11.82 -2.19
C VAL A 10 -2.71 -10.91 -2.36
N ILE A 11 -3.14 -10.27 -1.29
CA ILE A 11 -4.16 -9.22 -1.33
C ILE A 11 -3.47 -7.86 -1.42
N VAL A 12 -3.84 -7.06 -2.42
CA VAL A 12 -3.38 -5.67 -2.54
C VAL A 12 -4.59 -4.75 -2.52
N THR A 13 -4.65 -3.85 -1.52
CA THR A 13 -5.72 -2.85 -1.43
C THR A 13 -5.36 -1.59 -2.21
N GLY A 14 -6.35 -0.96 -2.87
CA GLY A 14 -6.09 0.17 -3.78
C GLY A 14 -5.22 -0.24 -4.96
N ALA A 15 -5.46 -1.45 -5.48
CA ALA A 15 -4.63 -2.06 -6.51
C ALA A 15 -4.95 -1.59 -7.94
N GLY A 16 -6.01 -0.82 -8.12
CA GLY A 16 -6.47 -0.37 -9.45
C GLY A 16 -5.56 0.65 -10.12
N SER A 17 -4.65 1.30 -9.39
CA SER A 17 -3.84 2.38 -9.96
C SER A 17 -2.49 2.57 -9.29
N ASN A 18 -1.61 3.31 -9.98
CA ASN A 18 -0.33 3.84 -9.48
C ASN A 18 0.50 2.80 -8.70
N ILE A 19 0.88 3.09 -7.44
CA ILE A 19 1.70 2.21 -6.59
C ILE A 19 1.03 0.83 -6.41
N GLY A 20 -0.29 0.79 -6.15
CA GLY A 20 -1.03 -0.46 -5.96
C GLY A 20 -1.02 -1.35 -7.20
N ARG A 21 -1.24 -0.78 -8.39
CA ARG A 21 -1.13 -1.50 -9.67
C ARG A 21 0.29 -2.03 -9.89
N SER A 22 1.32 -1.21 -9.64
CA SER A 22 2.71 -1.64 -9.74
C SER A 22 3.04 -2.79 -8.79
N ILE A 23 2.53 -2.75 -7.54
CA ILE A 23 2.67 -3.84 -6.56
C ILE A 23 2.03 -5.12 -7.10
N ALA A 24 0.79 -5.05 -7.60
CA ALA A 24 0.09 -6.22 -8.15
C ALA A 24 0.88 -6.85 -9.30
N HIS A 25 1.37 -6.04 -10.24
CA HIS A 25 2.22 -6.52 -11.35
C HIS A 25 3.52 -7.16 -10.87
N SER A 26 4.17 -6.58 -9.87
CA SER A 26 5.43 -7.11 -9.35
C SER A 26 5.23 -8.47 -8.69
N PHE A 27 4.18 -8.67 -7.91
CA PHE A 27 3.84 -9.99 -7.37
C PHE A 27 3.43 -11.00 -8.45
N ALA A 28 2.71 -10.57 -9.49
CA ALA A 28 2.35 -11.44 -10.60
C ALA A 28 3.59 -11.95 -11.36
N ARG A 29 4.61 -11.10 -11.57
CA ARG A 29 5.90 -11.50 -12.17
C ARG A 29 6.66 -12.53 -11.32
N GLU A 30 6.45 -12.53 -10.00
CA GLU A 30 7.00 -13.54 -9.07
C GLU A 30 6.11 -14.80 -8.97
N GLY A 31 5.05 -14.91 -9.79
CA GLY A 31 4.17 -16.08 -9.86
C GLY A 31 3.12 -16.15 -8.75
N SER A 32 2.84 -15.06 -8.05
CA SER A 32 1.82 -15.02 -7.00
C SER A 32 0.40 -14.91 -7.58
N ASN A 33 -0.58 -15.51 -6.92
CA ASN A 33 -1.99 -15.28 -7.18
C ASN A 33 -2.44 -13.96 -6.54
N LEU A 34 -3.26 -13.18 -7.25
CA LEU A 34 -3.61 -11.81 -6.84
C LEU A 34 -5.07 -11.63 -6.48
N VAL A 35 -5.31 -10.96 -5.36
CA VAL A 35 -6.60 -10.34 -5.05
C VAL A 35 -6.44 -8.82 -5.22
N ILE A 36 -7.10 -8.31 -6.25
CA ILE A 36 -7.13 -6.90 -6.60
C ILE A 36 -8.33 -6.29 -5.86
N ALA A 37 -8.07 -5.64 -4.74
CA ALA A 37 -9.12 -5.04 -3.91
C ALA A 37 -9.14 -3.51 -4.15
N ASP A 38 -10.20 -3.01 -4.75
CA ASP A 38 -10.32 -1.59 -5.10
C ASP A 38 -11.78 -1.11 -5.04
N ILE A 39 -11.96 0.19 -4.83
CA ILE A 39 -13.29 0.81 -4.87
C ILE A 39 -13.75 1.07 -6.31
N SER A 40 -12.79 1.29 -7.23
CA SER A 40 -13.04 1.51 -8.66
C SER A 40 -13.14 0.16 -9.38
N GLU A 41 -14.35 -0.19 -9.81
CA GLU A 41 -14.57 -1.43 -10.56
C GLU A 41 -13.85 -1.45 -11.91
N PRO A 42 -13.89 -0.38 -12.74
CA PRO A 42 -13.19 -0.37 -14.02
C PRO A 42 -11.67 -0.56 -13.87
N ASP A 43 -11.06 0.16 -12.94
CA ASP A 43 -9.62 0.10 -12.72
C ASP A 43 -9.20 -1.26 -12.15
N GLY A 44 -9.95 -1.77 -11.17
CA GLY A 44 -9.67 -3.07 -10.57
C GLY A 44 -9.79 -4.23 -11.55
N LEU A 45 -10.84 -4.24 -12.39
CA LEU A 45 -11.01 -5.24 -13.45
C LEU A 45 -9.90 -5.17 -14.50
N LYS A 46 -9.48 -3.95 -14.87
CA LYS A 46 -8.35 -3.73 -15.78
C LYS A 46 -7.08 -4.39 -15.24
N VAL A 47 -6.73 -4.11 -13.99
CA VAL A 47 -5.51 -4.67 -13.36
C VAL A 47 -5.63 -6.19 -13.17
N ALA A 48 -6.80 -6.70 -12.75
CA ALA A 48 -7.01 -8.15 -12.64
C ALA A 48 -6.79 -8.86 -13.99
N LYS A 49 -7.24 -8.28 -15.09
CA LYS A 49 -6.98 -8.79 -16.43
C LYS A 49 -5.48 -8.75 -16.78
N GLU A 50 -4.84 -7.61 -16.54
CA GLU A 50 -3.40 -7.42 -16.84
C GLU A 50 -2.53 -8.47 -16.11
N VAL A 51 -2.78 -8.72 -14.82
CA VAL A 51 -2.00 -9.72 -14.07
C VAL A 51 -2.33 -11.16 -14.49
N SER A 52 -3.58 -11.43 -14.91
CA SER A 52 -3.93 -12.74 -15.48
C SER A 52 -3.20 -13.01 -16.81
N GLU A 53 -2.96 -11.99 -17.61
CA GLU A 53 -2.18 -12.10 -18.86
C GLU A 53 -0.69 -12.44 -18.61
N ILE A 54 -0.18 -12.18 -17.40
CA ILE A 54 1.16 -12.63 -16.97
C ILE A 54 1.16 -14.14 -16.69
N GLY A 55 0.00 -14.74 -16.43
CA GLY A 55 -0.15 -16.21 -16.26
C GLY A 55 -0.49 -16.64 -14.83
N VAL A 56 -0.85 -15.72 -13.94
CA VAL A 56 -1.27 -16.02 -12.57
C VAL A 56 -2.80 -15.96 -12.41
N ARG A 57 -3.34 -16.60 -11.37
CA ARG A 57 -4.76 -16.43 -11.02
C ARG A 57 -4.98 -15.06 -10.42
N SER A 58 -6.09 -14.42 -10.77
CA SER A 58 -6.48 -13.15 -10.16
C SER A 58 -7.98 -13.12 -9.83
N LEU A 59 -8.32 -12.42 -8.76
CA LEU A 59 -9.69 -12.14 -8.32
C LEU A 59 -9.82 -10.63 -8.08
N PHE A 60 -10.74 -9.99 -8.77
CA PHE A 60 -11.12 -8.63 -8.43
C PHE A 60 -12.23 -8.64 -7.37
N ILE A 61 -12.07 -7.80 -6.34
CA ILE A 61 -13.07 -7.56 -5.30
C ILE A 61 -13.28 -6.06 -5.17
N ARG A 62 -14.48 -5.60 -5.58
CA ARG A 62 -14.88 -4.23 -5.30
C ARG A 62 -15.15 -4.09 -3.82
N MET A 63 -14.47 -3.13 -3.16
CA MET A 63 -14.66 -2.85 -1.76
C MET A 63 -14.19 -1.45 -1.35
N ASP A 64 -14.83 -0.91 -0.34
CA ASP A 64 -14.40 0.28 0.39
C ASP A 64 -13.68 -0.16 1.69
N VAL A 65 -12.38 0.13 1.79
CA VAL A 65 -11.53 -0.23 2.95
C VAL A 65 -11.98 0.42 4.26
N SER A 66 -12.78 1.48 4.18
CA SER A 66 -13.36 2.16 5.36
C SER A 66 -14.56 1.40 5.94
N LYS A 67 -15.07 0.38 5.25
CA LYS A 67 -16.25 -0.41 5.62
C LYS A 67 -15.84 -1.79 6.15
N PRO A 68 -15.89 -2.03 7.48
CA PRO A 68 -15.45 -3.30 8.06
C PRO A 68 -16.11 -4.53 7.44
N ASP A 69 -17.42 -4.47 7.18
CA ASP A 69 -18.19 -5.60 6.62
C ASP A 69 -17.69 -5.97 5.20
N GLU A 70 -17.34 -4.96 4.38
CA GLU A 70 -16.80 -5.19 3.03
C GLU A 70 -15.39 -5.79 3.10
N VAL A 71 -14.59 -5.36 4.08
CA VAL A 71 -13.24 -5.89 4.33
C VAL A 71 -13.30 -7.35 4.83
N GLU A 72 -14.21 -7.68 5.74
CA GLU A 72 -14.44 -9.06 6.19
C GLU A 72 -14.89 -9.95 5.02
N SER A 73 -15.80 -9.44 4.18
CA SER A 73 -16.24 -10.13 2.96
C SER A 73 -15.08 -10.38 1.99
N MET A 74 -14.15 -9.43 1.85
CA MET A 74 -12.93 -9.61 1.03
C MET A 74 -12.08 -10.77 1.54
N SER A 75 -11.79 -10.83 2.83
CA SER A 75 -11.01 -11.92 3.43
C SER A 75 -11.69 -13.28 3.18
N LYS A 76 -12.99 -13.36 3.42
CA LYS A 76 -13.76 -14.59 3.19
C LYS A 76 -13.73 -15.03 1.72
N LYS A 77 -14.02 -14.14 0.77
CA LYS A 77 -13.97 -14.44 -0.67
C LYS A 77 -12.58 -14.90 -1.11
N THR A 78 -11.53 -14.32 -0.52
CA THR A 78 -10.16 -14.75 -0.80
C THR A 78 -9.91 -16.16 -0.34
N LEU A 79 -10.37 -16.53 0.87
CA LEU A 79 -10.25 -17.89 1.39
C LEU A 79 -11.10 -18.88 0.60
N ASP A 80 -12.31 -18.51 0.20
CA ASP A 80 -13.19 -19.35 -0.62
C ASP A 80 -12.57 -19.65 -1.98
N GLU A 81 -11.86 -18.68 -2.61
CA GLU A 81 -11.26 -18.84 -3.94
C GLU A 81 -9.89 -19.50 -3.92
N PHE A 82 -9.03 -19.15 -2.95
CA PHE A 82 -7.62 -19.56 -2.94
C PHE A 82 -7.25 -20.50 -1.78
N GLY A 83 -8.12 -20.65 -0.79
CA GLY A 83 -7.91 -21.50 0.38
C GLY A 83 -6.92 -20.95 1.43
N LYS A 84 -6.26 -19.83 1.15
CA LYS A 84 -5.24 -19.23 2.01
C LYS A 84 -5.05 -17.75 1.74
N ILE A 85 -4.43 -17.06 2.70
CA ILE A 85 -3.95 -15.67 2.55
C ILE A 85 -2.49 -15.64 3.02
N ASP A 86 -1.55 -15.50 2.10
CA ASP A 86 -0.12 -15.48 2.44
C ASP A 86 0.40 -14.05 2.68
N VAL A 87 -0.10 -13.08 1.91
CA VAL A 87 0.36 -11.69 1.98
C VAL A 87 -0.81 -10.72 1.94
N LEU A 88 -0.75 -9.70 2.80
CA LEU A 88 -1.59 -8.50 2.69
C LEU A 88 -0.71 -7.27 2.45
N VAL A 89 -1.05 -6.48 1.43
CA VAL A 89 -0.48 -5.14 1.23
C VAL A 89 -1.55 -4.08 1.46
N ASN A 90 -1.44 -3.35 2.56
CA ASN A 90 -2.27 -2.20 2.85
C ASN A 90 -1.69 -0.99 2.11
N ASN A 91 -2.22 -0.70 0.92
CA ASN A 91 -1.70 0.36 0.07
C ASN A 91 -2.64 1.56 -0.05
N VAL A 92 -3.92 1.43 0.28
CA VAL A 92 -4.85 2.58 0.21
C VAL A 92 -4.34 3.75 1.04
N GLY A 93 -4.41 4.93 0.45
CA GLY A 93 -4.13 6.19 1.11
C GLY A 93 -4.73 7.35 0.33
N TRP A 94 -5.06 8.40 1.06
CA TRP A 94 -5.62 9.62 0.49
C TRP A 94 -5.16 10.82 1.32
N ASP A 95 -4.84 11.91 0.64
CA ASP A 95 -4.56 13.20 1.24
C ASP A 95 -5.11 14.32 0.36
N HIS A 96 -5.34 15.46 1.00
CA HIS A 96 -5.63 16.72 0.36
C HIS A 96 -4.75 17.79 1.01
N LEU A 97 -3.86 18.41 0.24
CA LEU A 97 -2.92 19.39 0.75
C LEU A 97 -3.66 20.64 1.26
N GLY A 98 -3.38 21.06 2.48
CA GLY A 98 -4.02 22.23 3.04
C GLY A 98 -3.53 22.59 4.44
N LEU A 99 -3.51 23.87 4.76
CA LEU A 99 -3.15 24.33 6.10
C LEU A 99 -4.17 23.77 7.13
N PHE A 100 -3.66 23.23 8.23
CA PHE A 100 -4.47 22.63 9.30
C PHE A 100 -5.63 23.52 9.75
N ILE A 101 -5.38 24.81 9.91
CA ILE A 101 -6.38 25.77 10.35
C ILE A 101 -7.56 25.95 9.36
N ASN A 102 -7.35 25.62 8.09
CA ASN A 102 -8.33 25.81 7.02
C ASN A 102 -9.08 24.53 6.62
N LYS A 103 -8.54 23.35 6.99
CA LYS A 103 -9.19 22.07 6.66
C LYS A 103 -10.45 21.84 7.50
N PRO A 104 -11.59 21.51 6.89
CA PRO A 104 -12.78 21.15 7.61
C PRO A 104 -12.64 19.77 8.28
N ARG A 105 -13.42 19.54 9.36
CA ARG A 105 -13.36 18.29 10.12
C ARG A 105 -13.65 17.05 9.27
N GLU A 106 -14.50 17.16 8.29
CA GLU A 106 -14.91 16.09 7.39
C GLU A 106 -13.73 15.54 6.59
N GLU A 107 -12.79 16.39 6.18
CA GLU A 107 -11.55 15.96 5.53
C GLU A 107 -10.64 15.19 6.49
N TRP A 108 -10.51 15.67 7.73
CA TRP A 108 -9.74 14.94 8.74
C TRP A 108 -10.32 13.56 9.03
N VAL A 109 -11.66 13.44 9.11
CA VAL A 109 -12.33 12.15 9.29
C VAL A 109 -12.00 11.23 8.12
N LYS A 110 -12.12 11.72 6.88
CA LYS A 110 -11.77 10.96 5.68
C LYS A 110 -10.29 10.55 5.65
N GLU A 111 -9.37 11.45 6.03
CA GLU A 111 -7.93 11.13 6.14
C GLU A 111 -7.69 10.00 7.16
N VAL A 112 -8.32 10.05 8.33
CA VAL A 112 -8.20 9.01 9.36
C VAL A 112 -8.80 7.70 8.89
N ASP A 113 -9.97 7.72 8.27
CA ASP A 113 -10.65 6.51 7.79
C ASP A 113 -9.85 5.81 6.70
N LEU A 114 -9.31 6.54 5.73
CA LEU A 114 -8.60 5.96 4.60
C LEU A 114 -7.13 5.65 4.88
N ASN A 115 -6.45 6.35 5.81
CA ASN A 115 -5.02 6.16 6.05
C ASN A 115 -4.72 5.37 7.33
N PHE A 116 -5.67 5.21 8.24
CA PHE A 116 -5.43 4.51 9.51
C PHE A 116 -6.47 3.42 9.81
N TRP A 117 -7.77 3.74 9.82
CA TRP A 117 -8.81 2.73 10.06
C TRP A 117 -8.81 1.65 8.99
N SER A 118 -8.58 1.99 7.72
CA SER A 118 -8.44 1.01 6.63
C SER A 118 -7.37 -0.04 6.91
N VAL A 119 -6.21 0.39 7.42
CA VAL A 119 -5.10 -0.51 7.75
C VAL A 119 -5.47 -1.44 8.91
N ILE A 120 -6.16 -0.89 9.94
CA ILE A 120 -6.66 -1.68 11.08
C ILE A 120 -7.66 -2.73 10.60
N ASN A 121 -8.66 -2.31 9.81
CA ASN A 121 -9.72 -3.18 9.32
C ASN A 121 -9.15 -4.35 8.48
N CYS A 122 -8.35 -4.03 7.45
CA CYS A 122 -7.79 -5.04 6.57
C CYS A 122 -6.83 -5.98 7.31
N THR A 123 -5.99 -5.44 8.19
CA THR A 123 -5.08 -6.26 8.99
C THR A 123 -5.86 -7.23 9.88
N LYS A 124 -6.87 -6.74 10.59
CA LYS A 124 -7.71 -7.58 11.47
C LYS A 124 -8.38 -8.73 10.69
N ALA A 125 -8.92 -8.44 9.50
CA ALA A 125 -9.65 -9.41 8.70
C ALA A 125 -8.80 -10.59 8.19
N VAL A 126 -7.47 -10.40 8.04
CA VAL A 126 -6.57 -11.46 7.57
C VAL A 126 -5.77 -12.12 8.69
N LEU A 127 -5.75 -11.52 9.87
CA LEU A 127 -4.84 -11.94 10.94
C LEU A 127 -5.21 -13.31 11.51
N GLU A 128 -6.49 -13.59 11.72
CA GLU A 128 -6.95 -14.87 12.25
C GLU A 128 -6.62 -16.03 11.29
N PRO A 129 -6.94 -15.97 9.99
CA PRO A 129 -6.48 -16.96 9.01
C PRO A 129 -4.95 -17.16 9.00
N MET A 130 -4.17 -16.08 9.06
CA MET A 130 -2.71 -16.17 9.09
C MET A 130 -2.18 -16.82 10.38
N ILE A 131 -2.84 -16.59 11.53
CA ILE A 131 -2.49 -17.24 12.81
C ILE A 131 -2.75 -18.75 12.73
N GLU A 132 -3.89 -19.16 12.15
CA GLU A 132 -4.22 -20.59 11.94
C GLU A 132 -3.22 -21.25 10.98
N GLN A 133 -2.82 -20.56 9.91
CA GLN A 133 -1.79 -21.01 8.97
C GLN A 133 -0.38 -21.05 9.59
N LYS A 134 -0.14 -20.33 10.68
CA LYS A 134 1.18 -20.11 11.29
C LYS A 134 2.19 -19.51 10.31
N SER A 135 1.72 -18.70 9.41
CA SER A 135 2.51 -18.05 8.36
C SER A 135 1.75 -16.84 7.80
N GLY A 136 2.47 -15.78 7.49
CA GLY A 136 1.91 -14.61 6.82
C GLY A 136 2.90 -13.45 6.73
N ALA A 137 2.68 -12.56 5.77
CA ALA A 137 3.40 -11.31 5.68
C ALA A 137 2.43 -10.14 5.44
N ILE A 138 2.57 -9.07 6.21
CA ILE A 138 1.80 -7.85 6.02
C ILE A 138 2.76 -6.71 5.74
N VAL A 139 2.55 -6.00 4.63
CA VAL A 139 3.32 -4.81 4.28
C VAL A 139 2.39 -3.61 4.25
N ASN A 140 2.64 -2.66 5.12
CA ASN A 140 1.84 -1.44 5.22
C ASN A 140 2.55 -0.30 4.46
N ILE A 141 1.83 0.37 3.56
CA ILE A 141 2.34 1.57 2.90
C ILE A 141 2.01 2.78 3.77
N SER A 142 3.07 3.31 4.39
CA SER A 142 3.02 4.56 5.13
C SER A 142 3.46 5.73 4.21
N SER A 143 4.27 6.62 4.72
CA SER A 143 4.89 7.74 3.99
C SER A 143 6.09 8.25 4.79
N ASP A 144 7.06 8.86 4.15
CA ASP A 144 8.08 9.65 4.85
C ASP A 144 7.47 10.83 5.62
N ALA A 145 6.30 11.34 5.19
CA ALA A 145 5.51 12.29 5.98
C ALA A 145 5.15 11.76 7.38
N GLY A 146 4.93 10.45 7.53
CA GLY A 146 4.72 9.80 8.83
C GLY A 146 5.98 9.68 9.69
N ARG A 147 7.16 9.92 9.14
CA ARG A 147 8.44 9.88 9.85
C ARG A 147 8.90 11.26 10.31
N MET A 148 8.77 12.27 9.47
CA MET A 148 9.30 13.60 9.73
C MET A 148 8.24 14.70 9.87
N GLY A 149 6.97 14.39 9.52
CA GLY A 149 5.95 15.41 9.30
C GLY A 149 6.17 16.14 7.96
N GLU A 150 5.07 16.49 7.27
CA GLU A 150 5.16 17.23 6.02
C GLU A 150 4.25 18.47 6.07
N PHE A 151 4.68 19.53 5.39
CA PHE A 151 3.92 20.78 5.33
C PHE A 151 2.57 20.56 4.63
N GLN A 152 1.48 21.06 5.22
CA GLN A 152 0.10 20.91 4.76
C GLN A 152 -0.50 19.47 4.87
N GLU A 153 0.22 18.50 5.44
CA GLU A 153 -0.20 17.11 5.59
C GLU A 153 -0.35 16.69 7.08
N THR A 154 -0.82 17.59 7.94
CA THR A 154 -0.75 17.40 9.40
C THR A 154 -1.47 16.12 9.88
N VAL A 155 -2.72 15.91 9.48
CA VAL A 155 -3.51 14.73 9.92
C VAL A 155 -3.03 13.48 9.19
N TYR A 156 -2.76 13.58 7.88
CA TYR A 156 -2.17 12.51 7.09
C TYR A 156 -0.85 12.01 7.70
N SER A 157 0.08 12.92 8.02
CA SER A 157 1.35 12.58 8.68
C SER A 157 1.12 11.85 10.01
N GLY A 158 0.16 12.32 10.81
CA GLY A 158 -0.24 11.66 12.05
C GLY A 158 -0.77 10.24 11.85
N CYS A 159 -1.62 10.03 10.83
CA CYS A 159 -2.13 8.70 10.48
C CYS A 159 -0.99 7.77 10.03
N LYS A 160 -0.11 8.26 9.16
CA LYS A 160 1.02 7.47 8.64
C LYS A 160 2.05 7.15 9.74
N ALA A 161 2.27 8.05 10.70
CA ALA A 161 3.04 7.76 11.92
C ALA A 161 2.36 6.69 12.79
N GLY A 162 1.04 6.76 12.93
CA GLY A 162 0.23 5.76 13.63
C GLY A 162 0.39 4.36 13.03
N VAL A 163 0.39 4.24 11.70
CA VAL A 163 0.64 2.96 10.99
C VAL A 163 2.01 2.40 11.34
N ILE A 164 3.06 3.23 11.39
CA ILE A 164 4.42 2.81 11.76
C ILE A 164 4.44 2.24 13.18
N ALA A 165 3.85 2.95 14.15
CA ALA A 165 3.82 2.52 15.55
C ALA A 165 2.99 1.24 15.74
N MET A 166 1.80 1.19 15.12
CA MET A 166 0.91 0.02 15.16
C MET A 166 1.61 -1.23 14.60
N THR A 167 2.30 -1.11 13.47
CA THR A 167 3.03 -2.22 12.85
C THR A 167 4.07 -2.81 13.80
N LYS A 168 4.84 -1.96 14.48
CA LYS A 168 5.86 -2.40 15.47
C LYS A 168 5.23 -3.15 16.66
N SER A 169 4.10 -2.65 17.15
CA SER A 169 3.39 -3.30 18.27
C SER A 169 2.84 -4.66 17.85
N LEU A 170 2.13 -4.70 16.73
CA LEU A 170 1.50 -5.93 16.25
C LEU A 170 2.54 -6.99 15.84
N ALA A 171 3.67 -6.59 15.25
CA ALA A 171 4.77 -7.51 14.95
C ALA A 171 5.28 -8.27 16.19
N ARG A 172 5.27 -7.63 17.38
CA ARG A 172 5.62 -8.27 18.66
C ARG A 172 4.55 -9.26 19.13
N GLU A 173 3.28 -8.96 18.88
CA GLU A 173 2.17 -9.82 19.32
C GLU A 173 2.08 -11.11 18.49
N VAL A 174 2.27 -11.00 17.17
CA VAL A 174 1.99 -12.11 16.24
C VAL A 174 3.23 -12.84 15.70
N GLY A 175 4.42 -12.32 15.99
CA GLY A 175 5.68 -12.93 15.51
C GLY A 175 5.83 -14.41 15.94
N ARG A 176 5.33 -14.78 17.12
CA ARG A 176 5.28 -16.17 17.58
C ARG A 176 4.43 -17.11 16.69
N HIS A 177 3.58 -16.56 15.84
CA HIS A 177 2.77 -17.30 14.88
C HIS A 177 3.39 -17.35 13.47
N GLY A 178 4.65 -16.93 13.34
CA GLY A 178 5.32 -16.89 12.02
C GLY A 178 4.83 -15.76 11.10
N ILE A 179 4.18 -14.75 11.66
CA ILE A 179 3.64 -13.62 10.88
C ILE A 179 4.59 -12.44 10.99
N ARG A 180 4.98 -11.87 9.84
CA ARG A 180 5.85 -10.68 9.76
C ARG A 180 5.04 -9.46 9.35
N LEU A 181 5.32 -8.32 9.97
CA LEU A 181 4.74 -7.03 9.61
C LEU A 181 5.83 -6.01 9.42
N ASN A 182 5.84 -5.35 8.27
CA ASN A 182 6.79 -4.28 7.96
C ASN A 182 6.10 -3.08 7.30
N VAL A 183 6.79 -1.95 7.28
CA VAL A 183 6.31 -0.70 6.69
C VAL A 183 7.24 -0.25 5.58
N VAL A 184 6.68 0.16 4.46
CA VAL A 184 7.36 0.92 3.43
C VAL A 184 6.88 2.38 3.51
N CYS A 185 7.81 3.30 3.53
CA CYS A 185 7.56 4.76 3.52
C CYS A 185 8.05 5.33 2.19
N PRO A 186 7.15 5.54 1.21
CA PRO A 186 7.49 6.26 -0.01
C PRO A 186 7.84 7.72 0.29
N GLY A 187 8.80 8.26 -0.46
CA GLY A 187 8.90 9.69 -0.74
C GLY A 187 7.95 10.07 -1.88
N ALA A 188 8.12 11.25 -2.48
CA ALA A 188 7.34 11.63 -3.63
C ALA A 188 7.52 10.61 -4.77
N THR A 189 6.42 9.98 -5.13
CA THR A 189 6.36 8.89 -6.11
C THR A 189 5.25 9.19 -7.10
N VAL A 190 5.62 9.38 -8.35
CA VAL A 190 4.71 9.79 -9.43
C VAL A 190 4.77 8.76 -10.55
N GLY A 191 3.63 8.18 -10.88
CA GLY A 191 3.47 7.27 -12.01
C GLY A 191 3.28 8.00 -13.34
N SER A 192 3.11 7.25 -14.41
CA SER A 192 2.63 7.78 -15.67
C SER A 192 1.16 8.22 -15.54
N PRO A 193 0.72 9.29 -16.22
CA PRO A 193 -0.70 9.67 -16.25
C PRO A 193 -1.64 8.53 -16.67
N ASP A 194 -1.17 7.61 -17.52
CA ASP A 194 -1.92 6.44 -17.97
C ASP A 194 -2.09 5.36 -16.87
N ASP A 195 -1.31 5.46 -15.79
CA ASP A 195 -1.39 4.55 -14.64
C ASP A 195 -2.35 5.05 -13.56
N TYR A 196 -2.89 6.26 -13.68
CA TYR A 196 -3.84 6.82 -12.73
C TYR A 196 -5.25 6.30 -13.00
N GLY A 197 -5.86 5.67 -12.00
CA GLY A 197 -7.26 5.27 -12.02
C GLY A 197 -8.22 6.45 -11.92
N GLU A 198 -9.51 6.22 -12.21
CA GLU A 198 -10.54 7.27 -12.19
C GLU A 198 -10.70 7.93 -10.80
N GLY A 199 -10.51 7.18 -9.72
CA GLY A 199 -10.58 7.66 -8.34
C GLY A 199 -9.26 8.15 -7.76
N SER A 200 -8.19 8.20 -8.55
CA SER A 200 -6.85 8.56 -8.08
C SER A 200 -6.77 10.04 -7.69
N MET A 201 -6.22 10.33 -6.51
CA MET A 201 -5.90 11.70 -6.10
C MET A 201 -4.98 12.42 -7.10
N TRP A 202 -4.19 11.67 -7.87
CA TRP A 202 -3.26 12.22 -8.88
C TRP A 202 -3.98 12.76 -10.13
N ARG A 203 -5.29 12.50 -10.30
CA ARG A 203 -6.11 13.02 -11.39
C ARG A 203 -6.88 14.30 -11.04
N THR A 204 -6.78 14.79 -9.82
CA THR A 204 -7.45 16.03 -9.43
C THR A 204 -6.80 17.24 -10.10
N ASP A 205 -7.59 18.26 -10.42
CA ASP A 205 -7.11 19.50 -11.03
C ASP A 205 -6.04 20.16 -10.14
N ASP A 206 -6.20 20.11 -8.83
CA ASP A 206 -5.26 20.66 -7.87
C ASP A 206 -3.91 19.95 -7.96
N MET A 207 -3.91 18.62 -8.06
CA MET A 207 -2.69 17.84 -8.18
C MET A 207 -2.01 18.04 -9.55
N ALA A 208 -2.78 18.14 -10.63
CA ALA A 208 -2.27 18.45 -11.96
C ALA A 208 -1.60 19.84 -12.02
N GLN A 209 -2.17 20.83 -11.29
CA GLN A 209 -1.58 22.15 -11.16
C GLN A 209 -0.32 22.14 -10.28
N PHE A 210 -0.28 21.29 -9.28
CA PHE A 210 0.86 21.18 -8.37
C PHE A 210 2.05 20.43 -9.00
N LEU A 211 1.80 19.39 -9.80
CA LEU A 211 2.84 18.54 -10.38
C LEU A 211 3.30 19.04 -11.77
N THR A 212 3.59 20.34 -11.90
CA THR A 212 4.18 20.84 -13.14
C THR A 212 5.62 20.31 -13.34
N PRO A 213 6.13 20.24 -14.57
CA PRO A 213 7.51 19.82 -14.83
C PRO A 213 8.53 20.59 -14.02
N GLU A 214 8.33 21.89 -13.81
CA GLU A 214 9.22 22.77 -13.03
C GLU A 214 9.22 22.40 -11.54
N VAL A 215 8.05 22.07 -10.97
CA VAL A 215 7.91 21.62 -9.58
C VAL A 215 8.58 20.27 -9.41
N LEU A 216 8.32 19.33 -10.31
CA LEU A 216 8.94 17.99 -10.27
C LEU A 216 10.46 18.07 -10.39
N GLU A 217 11.01 18.93 -11.27
CA GLU A 217 12.44 19.16 -11.38
C GLU A 217 13.03 19.74 -10.09
N LYS A 218 12.34 20.71 -9.48
CA LYS A 218 12.75 21.30 -8.21
C LYS A 218 12.75 20.28 -7.08
N MET A 219 11.70 19.46 -6.99
CA MET A 219 11.61 18.36 -6.01
C MET A 219 12.73 17.36 -6.24
N ALA A 220 12.97 16.94 -7.48
CA ALA A 220 14.05 16.01 -7.83
C ALA A 220 15.43 16.51 -7.38
N LYS A 221 15.68 17.81 -7.47
CA LYS A 221 16.94 18.44 -7.01
C LYS A 221 17.12 18.36 -5.50
N ALA A 222 16.04 18.27 -4.71
CA ALA A 222 16.10 18.12 -3.26
C ALA A 222 16.47 16.70 -2.82
N TYR A 223 16.21 15.70 -3.66
CA TYR A 223 16.54 14.30 -3.37
C TYR A 223 18.00 13.98 -3.66
N PRO A 224 18.72 13.27 -2.77
CA PRO A 224 20.09 12.81 -3.04
C PRO A 224 20.23 12.04 -4.35
N LEU A 225 19.27 11.17 -4.71
CA LEU A 225 19.29 10.44 -5.99
C LEU A 225 18.84 11.26 -7.20
N ARG A 226 18.51 12.56 -7.01
CA ARG A 226 18.23 13.52 -8.09
C ARG A 226 17.09 13.14 -9.02
N ARG A 227 16.14 12.38 -8.54
CA ARG A 227 14.91 12.05 -9.26
C ARG A 227 13.73 11.86 -8.30
N ILE A 228 12.54 11.99 -8.82
CA ILE A 228 11.31 11.54 -8.18
C ILE A 228 11.22 10.01 -8.29
N GLY A 229 10.63 9.36 -7.30
CA GLY A 229 10.36 7.92 -7.32
C GLY A 229 9.29 7.58 -8.36
N ASN A 230 9.36 6.37 -8.90
CA ASN A 230 8.30 5.77 -9.69
C ASN A 230 7.63 4.63 -8.88
N PRO A 231 6.42 4.18 -9.26
CA PRO A 231 5.72 3.11 -8.53
C PRO A 231 6.52 1.81 -8.39
N GLU A 232 7.42 1.51 -9.34
CA GLU A 232 8.24 0.30 -9.33
C GLU A 232 9.34 0.36 -8.26
N ASP A 233 9.86 1.54 -7.92
CA ASP A 233 10.78 1.71 -6.79
C ASP A 233 10.14 1.22 -5.48
N ILE A 234 8.84 1.48 -5.31
CA ILE A 234 8.08 1.09 -4.12
C ILE A 234 7.75 -0.41 -4.17
N SER A 235 7.19 -0.88 -5.30
CA SER A 235 6.73 -2.27 -5.43
C SER A 235 7.85 -3.28 -5.23
N ASN A 236 9.08 -3.00 -5.70
CA ASN A 236 10.26 -3.85 -5.48
C ASN A 236 10.56 -4.03 -3.99
N SER A 237 10.45 -2.97 -3.20
CA SER A 237 10.66 -3.01 -1.75
C SER A 237 9.55 -3.79 -1.04
N VAL A 238 8.31 -3.67 -1.50
CA VAL A 238 7.15 -4.41 -0.97
C VAL A 238 7.30 -5.90 -1.23
N VAL A 239 7.64 -6.29 -2.45
CA VAL A 239 7.89 -7.69 -2.83
C VAL A 239 9.01 -8.29 -1.98
N PHE A 240 10.14 -7.58 -1.83
CA PHE A 240 11.24 -8.03 -0.96
C PHE A 240 10.77 -8.25 0.49
N LEU A 241 10.09 -7.28 1.10
CA LEU A 241 9.65 -7.39 2.50
C LEU A 241 8.58 -8.47 2.70
N ALA A 242 7.78 -8.78 1.70
CA ALA A 242 6.80 -9.86 1.74
C ALA A 242 7.43 -11.25 1.56
N SER A 243 8.58 -11.35 0.90
CA SER A 243 9.22 -12.59 0.47
C SER A 243 9.95 -13.35 1.59
N ASP A 244 10.34 -14.59 1.29
CA ASP A 244 11.18 -15.41 2.17
C ASP A 244 12.59 -14.85 2.32
N ALA A 245 13.06 -14.02 1.37
CA ALA A 245 14.34 -13.29 1.49
C ALA A 245 14.35 -12.32 2.68
N ALA A 246 13.15 -11.90 3.17
CA ALA A 246 12.98 -11.06 4.35
C ALA A 246 12.49 -11.86 5.59
N SER A 247 12.69 -13.17 5.65
CA SER A 247 12.18 -14.05 6.71
C SER A 247 12.63 -13.67 8.14
N TRP A 248 13.73 -12.93 8.26
CA TRP A 248 14.23 -12.42 9.56
C TRP A 248 14.00 -10.92 9.76
N ILE A 249 13.07 -10.32 8.99
CA ILE A 249 12.74 -8.89 9.02
C ILE A 249 11.28 -8.73 9.44
N THR A 250 11.04 -8.18 10.64
CA THR A 250 9.70 -7.81 11.12
C THR A 250 9.76 -6.54 11.98
N GLY A 251 8.68 -5.77 12.02
CA GLY A 251 8.57 -4.52 12.76
C GLY A 251 9.44 -3.38 12.19
N GLN A 252 9.97 -3.53 10.97
CA GLN A 252 10.86 -2.53 10.37
C GLN A 252 10.10 -1.50 9.56
N THR A 253 10.69 -0.32 9.46
CA THR A 253 10.20 0.80 8.66
C THR A 253 11.29 1.18 7.65
N LEU A 254 11.00 0.94 6.37
CA LEU A 254 11.93 1.19 5.28
C LEU A 254 11.48 2.44 4.49
N SER A 255 12.28 3.50 4.50
CA SER A 255 12.07 4.62 3.57
C SER A 255 12.57 4.25 2.17
N VAL A 256 11.71 4.48 1.19
CA VAL A 256 12.00 4.34 -0.24
C VAL A 256 11.76 5.69 -0.89
N SER A 257 12.71 6.59 -0.70
CA SER A 257 12.53 8.02 -0.93
C SER A 257 13.71 8.70 -1.65
N GLY A 258 14.60 7.93 -2.27
CA GLY A 258 15.77 8.50 -2.92
C GLY A 258 16.69 9.29 -1.98
N GLY A 259 16.60 9.02 -0.66
CA GLY A 259 17.40 9.67 0.37
C GLY A 259 16.76 10.95 0.95
N CYS A 260 15.49 11.24 0.65
CA CYS A 260 14.79 12.38 1.24
C CYS A 260 14.75 12.27 2.78
N THR A 261 14.52 11.06 3.28
CA THR A 261 14.51 10.74 4.71
C THR A 261 15.52 9.64 5.00
N MET A 262 16.35 9.83 6.06
CA MET A 262 17.41 8.91 6.47
C MET A 262 17.36 8.61 7.97
N MET A 263 16.18 8.28 8.50
CA MET A 263 15.95 8.01 9.94
C MET A 263 15.62 6.55 10.19
#